data_caabf25212b9644c139654a25fb94cb8
#
_entry.id   caabf25212b9644c139654a25fb94cb8
#
_cell.length_a   1.000
_cell.length_b   1.000
_cell.length_c   1.000
_cell.angle_alpha   90.00
_cell.angle_beta   90.00
_cell.angle_gamma   90.00
#
_symmetry.space_group_name_H-M   'P 1'
#
loop_
_entity.id
_entity.type
_entity.pdbx_description
1 polymer ?
#
loop_
_entity_poly.entity_id
_entity_poly.type
_entity_poly.pdbx_seq_one_letter_code
_entity_poly.pdbx_strand_id
1 'polypeptide(L)'
;MERKRFFFMPTTNNIKIEDLIDSFDVNIPSKEKFLQLSNICPINPIKPENNSNLERGILLYGLISKYKPKNVLEIGTAEGFSTLCMAWAMTDCKIDGKIFTIDPKPFDAPKKRVNSWENSKKNELVLLSTKELWNKFAEPKWLKKIEVLTGSSGEILEKMSNQLPKMDLGFIDGHHVYNAILHDFHAFLKISSEKFQIIFDDYFQNGDVAKVVDEQIVPNFDVTFIKTNPTMKKSINDPKEESSMCWIDSNSLENSLEEIFPKTESNKIINDYQKWEKRWKLRKNINKKIPFLGKIKFNR
;
A
#
# COMPACT_ATOMS: atom_id res chain seq x y z
N MET A 1 -3.08 25.23 37.56
CA MET A 1 -3.83 24.00 37.30
C MET A 1 -3.01 23.12 36.41
N GLU A 2 -2.27 22.16 36.98
CA GLU A 2 -1.57 21.15 36.21
C GLU A 2 -2.61 20.25 35.56
N ARG A 3 -2.69 20.26 34.21
CA ARG A 3 -3.44 19.28 33.47
C ARG A 3 -2.71 17.94 33.66
N LYS A 4 -3.30 17.01 34.41
CA LYS A 4 -2.90 15.60 34.40
C LYS A 4 -2.98 15.14 32.95
N ARG A 5 -1.83 15.00 32.27
CA ARG A 5 -1.73 14.21 31.05
C ARG A 5 -2.04 12.77 31.46
N PHE A 6 -3.23 12.31 31.18
CA PHE A 6 -3.47 10.87 31.09
C PHE A 6 -2.55 10.34 30.01
N PHE A 7 -1.56 9.55 30.39
CA PHE A 7 -0.75 8.83 29.42
C PHE A 7 -1.64 7.77 28.79
N PHE A 8 -2.06 8.01 27.55
CA PHE A 8 -2.58 6.96 26.69
C PHE A 8 -1.47 5.91 26.57
N MET A 9 -1.74 4.69 26.96
CA MET A 9 -0.85 3.55 26.70
C MET A 9 -1.45 2.76 25.54
N PRO A 10 -1.00 3.02 24.31
CA PRO A 10 -1.50 2.31 23.14
C PRO A 10 -1.23 0.81 23.29
N THR A 11 -2.19 0.00 22.86
CA THR A 11 -2.07 -1.46 22.87
C THR A 11 -1.48 -1.96 21.55
N THR A 12 -0.62 -2.96 21.63
CA THR A 12 -0.10 -3.66 20.45
C THR A 12 -0.58 -5.11 20.50
N ASN A 13 -1.29 -5.51 19.46
CA ASN A 13 -1.80 -6.86 19.31
C ASN A 13 -1.04 -7.57 18.20
N ASN A 14 -0.67 -8.83 18.43
CA ASN A 14 -0.10 -9.70 17.40
C ASN A 14 -1.12 -10.78 17.07
N ILE A 15 -1.57 -10.85 15.83
CA ILE A 15 -2.59 -11.80 15.38
C ILE A 15 -2.14 -12.51 14.09
N LYS A 16 -2.50 -13.76 13.93
CA LYS A 16 -2.38 -14.43 12.64
C LYS A 16 -3.45 -13.90 11.69
N ILE A 17 -3.12 -13.86 10.41
CA ILE A 17 -4.06 -13.30 9.42
C ILE A 17 -5.37 -14.10 9.36
N GLU A 18 -5.32 -15.42 9.52
CA GLU A 18 -6.51 -16.27 9.52
C GLU A 18 -7.43 -15.90 10.69
N ASP A 19 -6.88 -15.78 11.90
CA ASP A 19 -7.64 -15.43 13.11
C ASP A 19 -8.29 -14.04 12.99
N LEU A 20 -7.57 -13.10 12.36
CA LEU A 20 -8.11 -11.76 12.11
C LEU A 20 -9.28 -11.78 11.13
N ILE A 21 -9.13 -12.51 10.02
CA ILE A 21 -10.16 -12.63 8.99
C ILE A 21 -11.40 -13.32 9.56
N ASP A 22 -11.23 -14.37 10.33
CA ASP A 22 -12.33 -15.08 11.00
C ASP A 22 -13.10 -14.15 11.96
N SER A 23 -12.40 -13.22 12.63
CA SER A 23 -13.00 -12.22 13.52
C SER A 23 -13.88 -11.19 12.82
N PHE A 24 -13.74 -11.03 11.49
CA PHE A 24 -14.53 -10.05 10.73
C PHE A 24 -15.98 -10.47 10.53
N ASP A 25 -16.26 -11.77 10.61
CA ASP A 25 -17.61 -12.33 10.35
C ASP A 25 -18.16 -11.88 8.99
N VAL A 26 -17.35 -12.01 7.95
CA VAL A 26 -17.68 -11.65 6.56
C VAL A 26 -17.47 -12.85 5.64
N ASN A 27 -18.25 -12.89 4.55
CA ASN A 27 -18.09 -13.94 3.56
C ASN A 27 -16.88 -13.64 2.67
N ILE A 28 -15.83 -14.46 2.80
CA ILE A 28 -14.62 -14.39 1.98
C ILE A 28 -14.73 -15.38 0.81
N PRO A 29 -14.45 -14.98 -0.43
CA PRO A 29 -14.36 -15.89 -1.56
C PRO A 29 -13.32 -16.99 -1.33
N SER A 30 -13.44 -18.10 -2.07
CA SER A 30 -12.50 -19.21 -1.93
C SER A 30 -11.06 -18.80 -2.29
N LYS A 31 -10.10 -19.42 -1.62
CA LYS A 31 -8.66 -19.17 -1.81
C LYS A 31 -8.21 -19.34 -3.27
N GLU A 32 -8.86 -20.29 -4.01
CA GLU A 32 -8.57 -20.55 -5.41
C GLU A 32 -8.84 -19.34 -6.31
N LYS A 33 -9.88 -18.54 -6.01
CA LYS A 33 -10.18 -17.32 -6.78
C LYS A 33 -9.12 -16.24 -6.58
N PHE A 34 -8.64 -16.07 -5.35
CA PHE A 34 -7.51 -15.17 -5.08
C PHE A 34 -6.23 -15.65 -5.75
N LEU A 35 -5.99 -16.97 -5.75
CA LEU A 35 -4.83 -17.56 -6.42
C LEU A 35 -4.88 -17.32 -7.94
N GLN A 36 -6.05 -17.49 -8.56
CA GLN A 36 -6.23 -17.16 -9.99
C GLN A 36 -5.89 -15.70 -10.28
N LEU A 37 -6.41 -14.76 -9.46
CA LEU A 37 -6.12 -13.35 -9.63
C LEU A 37 -4.64 -13.03 -9.38
N SER A 38 -4.01 -13.66 -8.39
CA SER A 38 -2.60 -13.46 -8.10
C SER A 38 -1.68 -13.97 -9.21
N ASN A 39 -2.08 -15.03 -9.92
CA ASN A 39 -1.37 -15.52 -11.11
C ASN A 39 -1.44 -14.55 -12.29
N ILE A 40 -2.53 -13.79 -12.40
CA ILE A 40 -2.69 -12.74 -13.42
C ILE A 40 -1.82 -11.51 -13.07
N CYS A 41 -1.77 -11.14 -11.81
CA CYS A 41 -1.04 -9.97 -11.31
C CYS A 41 0.11 -10.39 -10.37
N PRO A 42 1.15 -11.10 -10.86
CA PRO A 42 2.25 -11.57 -10.03
C PRO A 42 3.12 -10.41 -9.54
N ILE A 43 3.69 -10.53 -8.34
CA ILE A 43 4.67 -9.56 -7.81
C ILE A 43 5.81 -9.37 -8.81
N ASN A 44 6.30 -10.48 -9.38
CA ASN A 44 7.32 -10.45 -10.42
C ASN A 44 6.74 -10.99 -11.73
N PRO A 45 6.47 -10.13 -12.71
CA PRO A 45 5.86 -10.55 -13.97
C PRO A 45 6.77 -11.44 -14.83
N ILE A 46 8.06 -11.54 -14.51
CA ILE A 46 9.04 -12.39 -15.20
C ILE A 46 9.25 -13.74 -14.48
N LYS A 47 8.93 -13.80 -13.17
CA LYS A 47 9.04 -15.01 -12.32
C LYS A 47 7.75 -15.22 -11.52
N PRO A 48 6.64 -15.58 -12.18
CA PRO A 48 5.33 -15.66 -11.55
C PRO A 48 5.21 -16.78 -10.50
N GLU A 49 6.11 -17.76 -10.52
CA GLU A 49 6.15 -18.85 -9.53
C GLU A 49 6.44 -18.40 -8.09
N ASN A 50 7.00 -17.21 -7.92
CA ASN A 50 7.26 -16.60 -6.59
C ASN A 50 6.06 -15.76 -6.10
N ASN A 51 4.88 -16.14 -6.46
CA ASN A 51 3.68 -15.35 -6.27
C ASN A 51 3.03 -15.60 -4.91
N SER A 52 3.17 -14.69 -4.01
CA SER A 52 2.83 -14.91 -2.61
C SER A 52 1.99 -13.82 -1.94
N ASN A 53 1.36 -12.95 -2.73
CA ASN A 53 0.50 -11.89 -2.20
C ASN A 53 -0.92 -12.35 -1.81
N LEU A 54 -1.17 -13.66 -1.77
CA LEU A 54 -2.51 -14.20 -1.56
C LEU A 54 -3.16 -13.68 -0.27
N GLU A 55 -2.42 -13.75 0.82
CA GLU A 55 -2.88 -13.36 2.14
C GLU A 55 -3.21 -11.86 2.21
N ARG A 56 -2.38 -11.02 1.58
CA ARG A 56 -2.65 -9.59 1.44
C ARG A 56 -3.99 -9.35 0.76
N GLY A 57 -4.24 -10.03 -0.37
CA GLY A 57 -5.50 -9.89 -1.11
C GLY A 57 -6.71 -10.30 -0.28
N ILE A 58 -6.61 -11.40 0.45
CA ILE A 58 -7.68 -11.91 1.33
C ILE A 58 -7.94 -10.91 2.47
N LEU A 59 -6.89 -10.39 3.11
CA LEU A 59 -7.01 -9.40 4.17
C LEU A 59 -7.70 -8.12 3.68
N LEU A 60 -7.23 -7.56 2.57
CA LEU A 60 -7.81 -6.34 2.00
C LEU A 60 -9.26 -6.53 1.58
N TYR A 61 -9.60 -7.68 0.99
CA TYR A 61 -10.99 -8.05 0.71
C TYR A 61 -11.83 -8.09 1.99
N GLY A 62 -11.32 -8.72 3.05
CA GLY A 62 -11.99 -8.81 4.36
C GLY A 62 -12.22 -7.45 5.01
N LEU A 63 -11.20 -6.59 5.02
CA LEU A 63 -11.30 -5.23 5.57
C LEU A 63 -12.32 -4.38 4.83
N ILE A 64 -12.30 -4.40 3.48
CA ILE A 64 -13.31 -3.71 2.66
C ILE A 64 -14.71 -4.24 2.96
N SER A 65 -14.88 -5.55 3.08
CA SER A 65 -16.18 -6.17 3.35
C SER A 65 -16.71 -5.84 4.74
N LYS A 66 -15.83 -5.77 5.74
CA LYS A 66 -16.16 -5.45 7.13
C LYS A 66 -16.52 -3.98 7.32
N TYR A 67 -15.62 -3.08 6.89
CA TYR A 67 -15.69 -1.66 7.21
C TYR A 67 -16.40 -0.83 6.15
N LYS A 68 -16.57 -1.36 4.94
CA LYS A 68 -17.28 -0.75 3.81
C LYS A 68 -16.82 0.69 3.50
N PRO A 69 -15.50 0.94 3.40
CA PRO A 69 -14.98 2.26 3.09
C PRO A 69 -15.49 2.73 1.72
N LYS A 70 -15.90 4.00 1.61
CA LYS A 70 -16.32 4.57 0.32
C LYS A 70 -15.10 4.97 -0.51
N ASN A 71 -14.12 5.60 0.12
CA ASN A 71 -12.93 6.09 -0.58
C ASN A 71 -11.68 5.43 -0.01
N VAL A 72 -10.94 4.78 -0.89
CA VAL A 72 -9.70 4.07 -0.55
C VAL A 72 -8.54 4.72 -1.27
N LEU A 73 -7.47 5.02 -0.56
CA LEU A 73 -6.19 5.40 -1.14
C LEU A 73 -5.23 4.22 -1.09
N GLU A 74 -4.71 3.81 -2.24
CA GLU A 74 -3.60 2.87 -2.33
C GLU A 74 -2.36 3.59 -2.84
N ILE A 75 -1.23 3.42 -2.15
CA ILE A 75 0.08 3.90 -2.58
C ILE A 75 0.93 2.68 -2.91
N GLY A 76 1.20 2.46 -4.20
CA GLY A 76 1.87 1.27 -4.71
C GLY A 76 0.93 0.32 -5.44
N THR A 77 0.54 0.65 -6.68
CA THR A 77 -0.32 -0.21 -7.53
C THR A 77 0.40 -1.48 -7.99
N ALA A 78 1.67 -1.36 -8.34
CA ALA A 78 2.49 -2.42 -8.96
C ALA A 78 1.79 -3.11 -10.15
N GLU A 79 1.43 -4.40 -10.00
CA GLU A 79 0.66 -5.16 -10.99
C GLU A 79 -0.84 -5.14 -10.73
N GLY A 80 -1.26 -4.62 -9.56
CA GLY A 80 -2.64 -4.35 -9.19
C GLY A 80 -3.39 -5.47 -8.50
N PHE A 81 -2.71 -6.45 -7.93
CA PHE A 81 -3.38 -7.54 -7.21
C PHE A 81 -4.20 -7.01 -6.02
N SER A 82 -3.61 -6.20 -5.16
CA SER A 82 -4.29 -5.55 -4.03
C SER A 82 -5.44 -4.67 -4.48
N THR A 83 -5.20 -3.82 -5.49
CA THR A 83 -6.21 -2.93 -6.09
C THR A 83 -7.44 -3.72 -6.56
N LEU A 84 -7.22 -4.81 -7.30
CA LEU A 84 -8.30 -5.64 -7.84
C LEU A 84 -9.04 -6.41 -6.73
N CYS A 85 -8.35 -6.90 -5.69
CA CYS A 85 -9.00 -7.53 -4.54
C CYS A 85 -9.91 -6.55 -3.79
N MET A 86 -9.47 -5.30 -3.58
CA MET A 86 -10.30 -4.26 -2.97
C MET A 86 -11.50 -3.89 -3.84
N ALA A 87 -11.30 -3.74 -5.15
CA ALA A 87 -12.38 -3.44 -6.09
C ALA A 87 -13.40 -4.57 -6.20
N TRP A 88 -12.95 -5.81 -6.11
CA TRP A 88 -13.80 -6.98 -6.04
C TRP A 88 -14.68 -6.94 -4.79
N ALA A 89 -14.09 -6.73 -3.61
CA ALA A 89 -14.85 -6.60 -2.37
C ALA A 89 -15.86 -5.45 -2.40
N MET A 90 -15.46 -4.26 -2.90
CA MET A 90 -16.38 -3.13 -3.08
C MET A 90 -17.57 -3.48 -3.97
N THR A 91 -17.33 -4.28 -4.99
CA THR A 91 -18.39 -4.70 -5.93
C THR A 91 -19.35 -5.69 -5.28
N ASP A 92 -18.83 -6.72 -4.62
CA ASP A 92 -19.62 -7.76 -3.97
C ASP A 92 -20.47 -7.18 -2.82
N CYS A 93 -19.89 -6.24 -2.07
CA CYS A 93 -20.56 -5.53 -0.98
C CYS A 93 -21.44 -4.36 -1.47
N LYS A 94 -21.54 -4.12 -2.78
CA LYS A 94 -22.32 -3.02 -3.40
C LYS A 94 -21.96 -1.64 -2.82
N ILE A 95 -20.70 -1.42 -2.51
CA ILE A 95 -20.20 -0.14 -1.96
C ILE A 95 -20.17 0.87 -3.12
N ASP A 96 -20.88 1.99 -2.96
CA ASP A 96 -20.79 3.11 -3.90
C ASP A 96 -19.61 3.99 -3.51
N GLY A 97 -18.43 3.65 -4.07
CA GLY A 97 -17.17 4.25 -3.72
C GLY A 97 -16.09 4.03 -4.77
N LYS A 98 -14.88 4.55 -4.48
CA LYS A 98 -13.72 4.53 -5.37
C LYS A 98 -12.43 4.13 -4.66
N ILE A 99 -11.55 3.51 -5.41
CA ILE A 99 -10.15 3.27 -5.05
C ILE A 99 -9.30 4.18 -5.91
N PHE A 100 -8.54 5.04 -5.27
CA PHE A 100 -7.52 5.90 -5.89
C PHE A 100 -6.17 5.21 -5.68
N THR A 101 -5.56 4.70 -6.76
CA THR A 101 -4.29 3.97 -6.66
C THR A 101 -3.18 4.75 -7.36
N ILE A 102 -2.04 4.93 -6.67
CA ILE A 102 -0.92 5.76 -7.10
C ILE A 102 0.30 4.87 -7.37
N ASP A 103 0.88 4.97 -8.56
CA ASP A 103 2.16 4.30 -8.90
C ASP A 103 2.96 5.15 -9.90
N PRO A 104 4.29 5.29 -9.72
CA PRO A 104 5.13 6.03 -10.67
C PRO A 104 5.31 5.32 -12.01
N LYS A 105 4.99 4.01 -12.10
CA LYS A 105 5.08 3.27 -13.36
C LYS A 105 3.85 3.57 -14.21
N PRO A 106 4.02 3.92 -15.50
CA PRO A 106 2.90 4.19 -16.38
C PRO A 106 1.98 2.95 -16.50
N PHE A 107 0.70 3.16 -16.23
CA PHE A 107 -0.32 2.10 -16.23
C PHE A 107 -0.55 1.48 -17.61
N ASP A 108 -0.41 2.30 -18.66
CA ASP A 108 -0.63 1.94 -20.07
C ASP A 108 0.65 1.60 -20.82
N ALA A 109 1.84 1.72 -20.20
CA ALA A 109 3.09 1.36 -20.84
C ALA A 109 3.27 -0.16 -20.91
N PRO A 110 3.48 -0.74 -22.12
CA PRO A 110 3.72 -2.16 -22.26
C PRO A 110 5.02 -2.60 -21.56
N LYS A 111 4.97 -3.76 -20.90
CA LYS A 111 6.12 -4.39 -20.25
C LYS A 111 6.14 -5.90 -20.52
N LYS A 112 7.33 -6.48 -20.50
CA LYS A 112 7.51 -7.93 -20.67
C LYS A 112 6.92 -8.68 -19.50
N ARG A 113 6.13 -9.71 -19.79
CA ARG A 113 5.48 -10.59 -18.82
C ARG A 113 5.58 -12.04 -19.28
N VAL A 114 5.68 -12.97 -18.34
CA VAL A 114 5.49 -14.39 -18.63
C VAL A 114 3.99 -14.64 -18.74
N ASN A 115 3.56 -15.26 -19.83
CA ASN A 115 2.18 -15.69 -20.02
C ASN A 115 1.90 -16.91 -19.12
N SER A 116 1.42 -16.65 -17.90
CA SER A 116 1.09 -17.67 -16.89
C SER A 116 -0.40 -18.01 -16.83
N TRP A 117 -1.24 -17.34 -17.61
CA TRP A 117 -2.70 -17.42 -17.55
C TRP A 117 -3.37 -18.13 -18.74
N GLU A 118 -2.66 -18.38 -19.82
CA GLU A 118 -3.14 -19.17 -20.95
C GLU A 118 -2.45 -20.53 -20.98
N ASN A 119 -3.11 -21.56 -21.50
CA ASN A 119 -2.52 -22.89 -21.75
C ASN A 119 -1.44 -22.82 -22.86
N SER A 120 -0.72 -21.72 -22.95
CA SER A 120 0.36 -21.47 -23.86
C SER A 120 1.63 -22.22 -23.44
N LYS A 121 2.58 -22.33 -24.34
CA LYS A 121 3.89 -22.94 -24.07
C LYS A 121 4.48 -22.28 -22.81
N LYS A 122 4.79 -23.08 -21.79
CA LYS A 122 5.42 -22.63 -20.54
C LYS A 122 6.51 -21.60 -20.85
N ASN A 123 6.42 -20.40 -20.24
CA ASN A 123 7.38 -19.30 -20.33
C ASN A 123 7.36 -18.45 -21.62
N GLU A 124 6.27 -18.40 -22.36
CA GLU A 124 6.15 -17.42 -23.43
C GLU A 124 6.15 -16.00 -22.85
N LEU A 125 7.00 -15.12 -23.42
CA LEU A 125 7.04 -13.71 -23.05
C LEU A 125 6.08 -12.92 -23.93
N VAL A 126 5.16 -12.24 -23.30
CA VAL A 126 4.23 -11.31 -23.95
C VAL A 126 4.53 -9.87 -23.54
N LEU A 127 4.14 -8.94 -24.39
CA LEU A 127 4.28 -7.50 -24.15
C LEU A 127 2.89 -6.92 -23.88
N LEU A 128 2.56 -6.66 -22.63
CA LEU A 128 1.28 -6.11 -22.19
C LEU A 128 1.48 -5.04 -21.13
N SER A 129 0.70 -3.97 -21.22
CA SER A 129 0.55 -2.99 -20.13
C SER A 129 -0.29 -3.56 -18.98
N THR A 130 -0.25 -2.93 -17.81
CA THR A 130 -1.14 -3.29 -16.70
C THR A 130 -2.60 -3.02 -17.07
N LYS A 131 -2.87 -1.96 -17.84
CA LYS A 131 -4.20 -1.63 -18.36
C LYS A 131 -4.77 -2.73 -19.26
N GLU A 132 -3.98 -3.24 -20.20
CA GLU A 132 -4.41 -4.33 -21.09
C GLU A 132 -4.65 -5.62 -20.30
N LEU A 133 -3.79 -5.92 -19.32
CA LEU A 133 -3.94 -7.07 -18.44
C LEU A 133 -5.26 -7.00 -17.65
N TRP A 134 -5.54 -5.86 -17.04
CA TRP A 134 -6.77 -5.67 -16.28
C TRP A 134 -8.02 -5.75 -17.18
N ASN A 135 -7.98 -5.12 -18.36
CA ASN A 135 -9.10 -5.18 -19.31
C ASN A 135 -9.38 -6.61 -19.82
N LYS A 136 -8.34 -7.46 -19.87
CA LYS A 136 -8.46 -8.86 -20.33
C LYS A 136 -9.03 -9.77 -19.25
N PHE A 137 -8.69 -9.55 -17.97
CA PHE A 137 -8.93 -10.53 -16.92
C PHE A 137 -9.78 -10.04 -15.75
N ALA A 138 -9.83 -8.74 -15.47
CA ALA A 138 -10.65 -8.22 -14.40
C ALA A 138 -12.10 -8.01 -14.87
N GLU A 139 -13.04 -8.17 -13.94
CA GLU A 139 -14.43 -7.90 -14.24
C GLU A 139 -14.64 -6.38 -14.49
N PRO A 140 -15.37 -5.99 -15.54
CA PRO A 140 -15.58 -4.58 -15.86
C PRO A 140 -16.21 -3.76 -14.73
N LYS A 141 -17.00 -4.40 -13.85
CA LYS A 141 -17.58 -3.76 -12.67
C LYS A 141 -16.53 -3.41 -11.60
N TRP A 142 -15.44 -4.17 -11.51
CA TRP A 142 -14.32 -3.84 -10.63
C TRP A 142 -13.56 -2.62 -11.16
N LEU A 143 -13.28 -2.60 -12.46
CA LEU A 143 -12.54 -1.50 -13.10
C LEU A 143 -13.26 -0.15 -12.95
N LYS A 144 -14.61 -0.15 -12.90
CA LYS A 144 -15.40 1.05 -12.63
C LYS A 144 -15.18 1.63 -11.22
N LYS A 145 -14.67 0.83 -10.28
CA LYS A 145 -14.34 1.26 -8.91
C LYS A 145 -12.95 1.89 -8.77
N ILE A 146 -12.11 1.79 -9.81
CA ILE A 146 -10.69 2.15 -9.71
C ILE A 146 -10.41 3.43 -10.50
N GLU A 147 -9.62 4.31 -9.90
CA GLU A 147 -9.00 5.47 -10.52
C GLU A 147 -7.49 5.37 -10.37
N VAL A 148 -6.78 5.25 -11.50
CA VAL A 148 -5.32 5.09 -11.53
C VAL A 148 -4.67 6.45 -11.70
N LEU A 149 -3.82 6.82 -10.76
CA LEU A 149 -3.08 8.07 -10.71
C LEU A 149 -1.58 7.79 -10.97
N THR A 150 -1.13 8.04 -12.20
CA THR A 150 0.26 7.78 -12.57
C THR A 150 1.18 8.91 -12.10
N GLY A 151 2.09 8.58 -11.20
CA GLY A 151 3.08 9.48 -10.61
C GLY A 151 3.56 8.97 -9.25
N SER A 152 4.54 9.64 -8.66
CA SER A 152 4.91 9.35 -7.27
C SER A 152 3.85 9.89 -6.29
N SER A 153 3.75 9.30 -5.11
CA SER A 153 2.82 9.76 -4.06
C SER A 153 3.05 11.23 -3.72
N GLY A 154 4.31 11.66 -3.58
CA GLY A 154 4.65 13.06 -3.32
C GLY A 154 4.13 14.02 -4.38
N GLU A 155 4.25 13.65 -5.66
CA GLU A 155 3.82 14.49 -6.78
C GLU A 155 2.30 14.51 -6.93
N ILE A 156 1.65 13.34 -6.84
CA ILE A 156 0.20 13.22 -6.99
C ILE A 156 -0.52 13.88 -5.83
N LEU A 157 -0.13 13.60 -4.58
CA LEU A 157 -0.79 14.17 -3.41
C LEU A 157 -0.53 15.67 -3.26
N GLU A 158 0.63 16.19 -3.73
CA GLU A 158 0.85 17.63 -3.83
C GLU A 158 -0.18 18.31 -4.74
N LYS A 159 -0.44 17.72 -5.91
CA LYS A 159 -1.32 18.31 -6.93
C LYS A 159 -2.81 18.11 -6.65
N MET A 160 -3.17 16.94 -6.11
CA MET A 160 -4.55 16.47 -6.11
C MET A 160 -5.18 16.39 -4.71
N SER A 161 -4.44 16.56 -3.61
CA SER A 161 -4.99 16.38 -2.27
C SER A 161 -6.25 17.21 -1.96
N ASN A 162 -6.39 18.38 -2.59
CA ASN A 162 -7.58 19.22 -2.43
C ASN A 162 -8.75 18.83 -3.37
N GLN A 163 -8.51 17.94 -4.32
CA GLN A 163 -9.51 17.45 -5.28
C GLN A 163 -10.00 16.05 -4.94
N LEU A 164 -9.20 15.30 -4.20
CA LEU A 164 -9.54 13.96 -3.73
C LEU A 164 -10.62 14.05 -2.63
N PRO A 165 -11.56 13.11 -2.58
CA PRO A 165 -12.49 13.00 -1.47
C PRO A 165 -11.75 12.64 -0.18
N LYS A 166 -12.42 12.75 0.96
CA LYS A 166 -11.90 12.22 2.22
C LYS A 166 -11.78 10.70 2.13
N MET A 167 -10.62 10.17 2.58
CA MET A 167 -10.29 8.74 2.50
C MET A 167 -10.66 8.01 3.77
N ASP A 168 -11.36 6.91 3.62
CA ASP A 168 -11.80 6.08 4.74
C ASP A 168 -10.81 4.95 5.04
N LEU A 169 -10.02 4.53 4.03
CA LEU A 169 -8.99 3.51 4.16
C LEU A 169 -7.75 3.88 3.36
N GLY A 170 -6.58 3.70 3.97
CA GLY A 170 -5.27 3.82 3.34
C GLY A 170 -4.57 2.47 3.27
N PHE A 171 -4.01 2.10 2.12
CA PHE A 171 -3.08 0.99 1.97
C PHE A 171 -1.74 1.53 1.48
N ILE A 172 -0.72 1.46 2.33
CA ILE A 172 0.61 2.03 2.09
C ILE A 172 1.59 0.90 1.80
N ASP A 173 1.88 0.70 0.52
CA ASP A 173 2.78 -0.32 -0.05
C ASP A 173 3.67 0.30 -1.15
N GLY A 174 4.14 1.52 -0.90
CA GLY A 174 4.89 2.31 -1.88
C GLY A 174 6.40 2.11 -1.80
N HIS A 175 7.14 3.21 -1.66
CA HIS A 175 8.60 3.17 -1.58
C HIS A 175 9.07 2.96 -0.13
N HIS A 176 9.67 1.82 0.16
CA HIS A 176 10.05 1.37 1.52
C HIS A 176 11.31 2.06 2.05
N VAL A 177 11.36 3.41 1.99
CA VAL A 177 12.38 4.21 2.67
C VAL A 177 11.71 5.14 3.67
N TYR A 178 12.33 5.33 4.83
CA TYR A 178 11.78 6.04 5.99
C TYR A 178 11.04 7.33 5.62
N ASN A 179 11.69 8.23 4.89
CA ASN A 179 11.10 9.53 4.53
C ASN A 179 9.90 9.41 3.58
N ALA A 180 9.84 8.40 2.72
CA ALA A 180 8.71 8.19 1.82
C ALA A 180 7.50 7.65 2.60
N ILE A 181 7.72 6.67 3.47
CA ILE A 181 6.67 6.08 4.32
C ILE A 181 6.08 7.14 5.25
N LEU A 182 6.96 7.93 5.88
CA LEU A 182 6.55 9.02 6.77
C LEU A 182 5.73 10.08 6.00
N HIS A 183 6.18 10.44 4.78
CA HIS A 183 5.42 11.33 3.90
C HIS A 183 4.04 10.75 3.59
N ASP A 184 3.98 9.50 3.14
CA ASP A 184 2.75 8.85 2.69
C ASP A 184 1.73 8.74 3.84
N PHE A 185 2.19 8.47 5.05
CA PHE A 185 1.37 8.49 6.25
C PHE A 185 0.79 9.89 6.53
N HIS A 186 1.64 10.93 6.61
CA HIS A 186 1.16 12.29 6.89
C HIS A 186 0.30 12.87 5.77
N ALA A 187 0.60 12.52 4.52
CA ALA A 187 -0.21 12.91 3.37
C ALA A 187 -1.59 12.24 3.39
N PHE A 188 -1.66 10.96 3.80
CA PHE A 188 -2.93 10.28 4.03
C PHE A 188 -3.72 10.96 5.16
N LEU A 189 -3.11 11.23 6.32
CA LEU A 189 -3.80 11.91 7.44
C LEU A 189 -4.45 13.23 7.04
N LYS A 190 -3.79 13.99 6.15
CA LYS A 190 -4.32 15.28 5.65
C LYS A 190 -5.64 15.13 4.88
N ILE A 191 -5.83 14.00 4.19
CA ILE A 191 -7.01 13.72 3.38
C ILE A 191 -7.92 12.65 3.96
N SER A 192 -7.62 12.13 5.15
CA SER A 192 -8.44 11.11 5.81
C SER A 192 -9.80 11.67 6.26
N SER A 193 -10.77 10.78 6.36
CA SER A 193 -12.02 11.00 7.09
C SER A 193 -11.75 11.11 8.61
N GLU A 194 -12.74 11.50 9.40
CA GLU A 194 -12.63 11.50 10.87
C GLU A 194 -12.36 10.10 11.41
N LYS A 195 -13.00 9.10 10.80
CA LYS A 195 -12.78 7.68 11.08
C LYS A 195 -12.20 7.02 9.85
N PHE A 196 -11.06 6.38 10.04
CA PHE A 196 -10.32 5.75 8.95
C PHE A 196 -9.56 4.52 9.44
N GLN A 197 -9.15 3.69 8.50
CA GLN A 197 -8.18 2.62 8.72
C GLN A 197 -6.94 2.86 7.87
N ILE A 198 -5.78 2.41 8.36
CA ILE A 198 -4.54 2.37 7.57
C ILE A 198 -3.92 0.98 7.69
N ILE A 199 -3.44 0.47 6.57
CA ILE A 199 -2.62 -0.73 6.51
C ILE A 199 -1.26 -0.34 5.93
N PHE A 200 -0.19 -0.71 6.64
CA PHE A 200 1.17 -0.68 6.12
C PHE A 200 1.58 -2.10 5.76
N ASP A 201 2.10 -2.26 4.55
CA ASP A 201 2.70 -3.51 4.14
C ASP A 201 4.20 -3.55 4.44
N ASP A 202 4.79 -4.74 4.30
CA ASP A 202 6.22 -4.95 4.47
C ASP A 202 6.80 -4.46 5.82
N TYR A 203 6.06 -4.67 6.92
CA TYR A 203 6.57 -4.46 8.26
C TYR A 203 7.55 -5.60 8.60
N PHE A 204 8.84 -5.34 8.42
CA PHE A 204 9.94 -6.25 8.77
C PHE A 204 10.73 -5.67 9.93
N GLN A 205 11.12 -6.50 10.88
CA GLN A 205 12.02 -6.09 11.96
C GLN A 205 13.28 -5.43 11.38
N ASN A 206 13.65 -4.26 11.90
CA ASN A 206 14.77 -3.43 11.42
C ASN A 206 14.59 -2.81 10.00
N GLY A 207 13.43 -2.92 9.39
CA GLY A 207 13.09 -2.22 8.13
C GLY A 207 12.67 -0.76 8.37
N ASP A 208 12.73 0.07 7.33
CA ASP A 208 12.30 1.48 7.42
C ASP A 208 10.79 1.60 7.69
N VAL A 209 9.97 0.63 7.24
CA VAL A 209 8.53 0.59 7.57
C VAL A 209 8.34 0.38 9.05
N ALA A 210 9.01 -0.63 9.64
CA ALA A 210 8.93 -0.89 11.07
C ALA A 210 9.38 0.34 11.87
N LYS A 211 10.47 0.98 11.47
CA LYS A 211 10.97 2.18 12.14
C LYS A 211 9.94 3.32 12.15
N VAL A 212 9.26 3.60 11.04
CA VAL A 212 8.20 4.63 11.01
C VAL A 212 7.02 4.21 11.88
N VAL A 213 6.59 2.94 11.80
CA VAL A 213 5.48 2.42 12.60
C VAL A 213 5.81 2.53 14.09
N ASP A 214 6.98 2.06 14.51
CA ASP A 214 7.38 2.03 15.92
C ASP A 214 7.62 3.44 16.50
N GLU A 215 8.19 4.36 15.71
CA GLU A 215 8.52 5.71 16.18
C GLU A 215 7.33 6.68 16.13
N GLN A 216 6.45 6.56 15.13
CA GLN A 216 5.42 7.56 14.85
C GLN A 216 4.00 7.07 15.13
N ILE A 217 3.75 5.77 14.99
CA ILE A 217 2.40 5.22 15.00
C ILE A 217 2.10 4.55 16.32
N VAL A 218 2.91 3.58 16.74
CA VAL A 218 2.73 2.84 18.01
C VAL A 218 2.56 3.76 19.21
N PRO A 219 3.27 4.91 19.34
CA PRO A 219 3.06 5.80 20.50
C PRO A 219 1.69 6.49 20.53
N ASN A 220 0.94 6.47 19.43
CA ASN A 220 -0.25 7.29 19.25
C ASN A 220 -1.53 6.51 18.91
N PHE A 221 -1.39 5.26 18.47
CA PHE A 221 -2.51 4.43 18.01
C PHE A 221 -2.44 3.03 18.61
N ASP A 222 -3.61 2.42 18.79
CA ASP A 222 -3.68 0.97 18.94
C ASP A 222 -3.31 0.32 17.60
N VAL A 223 -2.33 -0.58 17.66
CA VAL A 223 -1.75 -1.19 16.47
C VAL A 223 -1.94 -2.70 16.50
N THR A 224 -2.46 -3.25 15.43
CA THR A 224 -2.53 -4.69 15.20
C THR A 224 -1.45 -5.12 14.20
N PHE A 225 -0.47 -5.88 14.66
CA PHE A 225 0.53 -6.52 13.82
C PHE A 225 0.00 -7.84 13.31
N ILE A 226 -0.10 -7.97 12.00
CA ILE A 226 -0.71 -9.11 11.32
C ILE A 226 0.42 -9.97 10.77
N LYS A 227 0.59 -11.16 11.34
CA LYS A 227 1.58 -12.13 10.88
C LYS A 227 1.09 -12.81 9.61
N THR A 228 1.89 -12.70 8.56
CA THR A 228 1.69 -13.39 7.28
C THR A 228 2.70 -14.51 7.12
N ASN A 229 2.38 -15.51 6.30
CA ASN A 229 3.36 -16.53 5.96
C ASN A 229 4.50 -15.93 5.14
N PRO A 230 5.77 -16.23 5.43
CA PRO A 230 6.90 -15.68 4.71
C PRO A 230 6.86 -16.09 3.25
N THR A 231 6.72 -15.12 2.39
CA THR A 231 6.46 -15.29 0.97
C THR A 231 7.72 -15.39 0.10
N MET A 232 8.87 -14.97 0.63
CA MET A 232 10.14 -15.12 -0.07
C MET A 232 11.27 -15.49 0.89
N LYS A 233 12.02 -16.54 0.56
CA LYS A 233 13.37 -16.71 1.09
C LYS A 233 14.27 -15.72 0.34
N LYS A 234 14.75 -14.67 0.98
CA LYS A 234 15.72 -13.74 0.39
C LYS A 234 17.04 -14.43 0.08
N SER A 235 17.45 -15.41 0.90
CA SER A 235 18.56 -16.32 0.63
C SER A 235 18.42 -17.61 1.46
N ILE A 236 19.23 -18.65 1.12
CA ILE A 236 19.27 -19.92 1.88
C ILE A 236 19.76 -19.71 3.32
N ASN A 237 20.46 -18.60 3.60
CA ASN A 237 21.09 -18.30 4.87
C ASN A 237 20.39 -17.19 5.68
N ASP A 238 19.35 -16.54 5.13
CA ASP A 238 18.57 -15.58 5.91
C ASP A 238 17.59 -16.34 6.83
N PRO A 239 17.54 -16.00 8.13
CA PRO A 239 16.45 -16.45 8.97
C PRO A 239 15.15 -16.04 8.29
N LYS A 240 14.12 -16.88 8.37
CA LYS A 240 12.79 -16.57 7.87
C LYS A 240 12.33 -15.29 8.58
N GLU A 241 12.51 -14.14 7.95
CA GLU A 241 11.90 -12.91 8.42
C GLU A 241 10.39 -13.12 8.27
N GLU A 242 9.69 -13.09 9.39
CA GLU A 242 8.23 -13.09 9.39
C GLU A 242 7.81 -11.78 8.75
N SER A 243 7.30 -11.86 7.52
CA SER A 243 6.63 -10.73 6.89
C SER A 243 5.38 -10.44 7.70
N SER A 244 5.15 -9.18 8.01
CA SER A 244 3.93 -8.77 8.68
C SER A 244 3.39 -7.49 8.08
N MET A 245 2.10 -7.27 8.27
CA MET A 245 1.44 -6.01 8.01
C MET A 245 1.09 -5.34 9.33
N CYS A 246 0.93 -4.03 9.30
CA CYS A 246 0.49 -3.26 10.43
C CYS A 246 -0.86 -2.62 10.09
N TRP A 247 -1.87 -2.85 10.93
CA TRP A 247 -3.20 -2.27 10.78
C TRP A 247 -3.54 -1.37 11.95
N ILE A 248 -4.11 -0.21 11.63
CA ILE A 248 -4.56 0.82 12.55
C ILE A 248 -6.03 1.09 12.27
N ASP A 249 -6.84 1.12 13.34
CA ASP A 249 -8.21 1.61 13.30
C ASP A 249 -8.31 2.91 14.13
N SER A 250 -8.61 4.02 13.47
CA SER A 250 -8.72 5.32 14.15
C SER A 250 -9.89 5.42 15.11
N ASN A 251 -10.80 4.43 15.14
CA ASN A 251 -11.88 4.39 16.12
C ASN A 251 -11.38 4.27 17.57
N SER A 252 -10.14 3.80 17.76
CA SER A 252 -9.48 3.71 19.07
C SER A 252 -8.87 5.02 19.56
N LEU A 253 -8.85 6.08 18.75
CA LEU A 253 -8.26 7.36 19.13
C LEU A 253 -9.11 8.08 20.20
N GLU A 254 -8.48 8.40 21.30
CA GLU A 254 -9.07 9.24 22.38
C GLU A 254 -8.87 10.73 22.11
N ASN A 255 -7.78 11.09 21.44
CA ASN A 255 -7.41 12.48 21.12
C ASN A 255 -7.69 12.78 19.64
N SER A 256 -7.87 14.05 19.32
CA SER A 256 -8.01 14.46 17.93
C SER A 256 -6.69 14.28 17.17
N LEU A 257 -6.77 13.98 15.88
CA LEU A 257 -5.57 13.89 15.01
C LEU A 257 -4.71 15.15 15.04
N GLU A 258 -5.32 16.33 15.21
CA GLU A 258 -4.61 17.61 15.28
C GLU A 258 -3.78 17.76 16.54
N GLU A 259 -4.24 17.17 17.66
CA GLU A 259 -3.47 17.15 18.91
C GLU A 259 -2.29 16.20 18.84
N ILE A 260 -2.43 15.07 18.15
CA ILE A 260 -1.39 14.05 17.99
C ILE A 260 -0.38 14.49 16.90
N PHE A 261 -0.89 14.91 15.77
CA PHE A 261 -0.11 15.34 14.60
C PHE A 261 -0.50 16.76 14.19
N PRO A 262 0.12 17.78 14.76
CA PRO A 262 -0.18 19.16 14.42
C PRO A 262 0.00 19.42 12.91
N LYS A 263 -0.95 20.13 12.30
CA LYS A 263 -0.93 20.44 10.85
C LYS A 263 0.38 21.09 10.40
N THR A 264 0.98 21.92 11.26
CA THR A 264 2.26 22.57 10.97
C THR A 264 3.40 21.56 10.80
N GLU A 265 3.46 20.56 11.67
CA GLU A 265 4.46 19.50 11.62
C GLU A 265 4.22 18.56 10.42
N SER A 266 2.99 18.09 10.25
CA SER A 266 2.60 17.26 9.11
C SER A 266 2.90 17.94 7.77
N ASN A 267 2.55 19.23 7.63
CA ASN A 267 2.88 20.00 6.42
C ASN A 267 4.38 20.16 6.21
N LYS A 268 5.17 20.31 7.27
CA LYS A 268 6.63 20.37 7.18
C LYS A 268 7.19 19.06 6.62
N ILE A 269 6.80 17.93 7.18
CA ILE A 269 7.22 16.59 6.72
C ILE A 269 6.88 16.39 5.24
N ILE A 270 5.64 16.68 4.85
CA ILE A 270 5.17 16.57 3.47
C ILE A 270 6.01 17.45 2.54
N ASN A 271 6.18 18.73 2.88
CA ASN A 271 6.92 19.68 2.05
C ASN A 271 8.42 19.31 1.92
N ASP A 272 9.04 18.84 2.99
CA ASP A 272 10.45 18.49 2.99
C ASP A 272 10.72 17.25 2.11
N TYR A 273 9.83 16.24 2.19
CA TYR A 273 9.89 15.08 1.29
C TYR A 273 9.68 15.47 -0.17
N GLN A 274 8.67 16.28 -0.49
CA GLN A 274 8.39 16.72 -1.86
C GLN A 274 9.56 17.50 -2.47
N LYS A 275 10.21 18.38 -1.68
CA LYS A 275 11.45 19.07 -2.11
C LYS A 275 12.59 18.08 -2.35
N TRP A 276 12.76 17.10 -1.47
CA TRP A 276 13.76 16.06 -1.61
C TRP A 276 13.51 15.22 -2.87
N GLU A 277 12.29 14.78 -3.11
CA GLU A 277 11.90 13.98 -4.26
C GLU A 277 12.12 14.72 -5.59
N LYS A 278 11.73 16.00 -5.67
CA LYS A 278 11.99 16.85 -6.84
C LYS A 278 13.48 16.96 -7.14
N ARG A 279 14.32 17.17 -6.13
CA ARG A 279 15.78 17.21 -6.27
C ARG A 279 16.35 15.85 -6.70
N TRP A 280 15.84 14.77 -6.14
CA TRP A 280 16.27 13.42 -6.50
C TRP A 280 15.94 13.08 -7.97
N LYS A 281 14.71 13.38 -8.42
CA LYS A 281 14.28 13.20 -9.82
C LYS A 281 15.15 14.03 -10.78
N LEU A 282 15.44 15.27 -10.44
CA LEU A 282 16.31 16.15 -11.24
C LEU A 282 17.71 15.54 -11.40
N ARG A 283 18.33 15.10 -10.29
CA ARG A 283 19.64 14.46 -10.31
C ARG A 283 19.68 13.18 -11.13
N LYS A 284 18.65 12.32 -10.99
CA LYS A 284 18.51 11.11 -11.78
C LYS A 284 18.45 11.38 -13.29
N ASN A 285 17.76 12.46 -13.69
CA ASN A 285 17.65 12.88 -15.08
C ASN A 285 18.97 13.45 -15.62
N ILE A 286 19.71 14.22 -14.82
CA ILE A 286 21.03 14.73 -15.16
C ILE A 286 22.01 13.58 -15.37
N ASN A 287 22.07 12.61 -14.44
CA ASN A 287 22.96 11.45 -14.53
C ASN A 287 22.66 10.55 -15.74
N LYS A 288 21.39 10.47 -16.17
CA LYS A 288 21.03 9.77 -17.41
C LYS A 288 21.53 10.47 -18.67
N LYS A 289 21.55 11.82 -18.66
CA LYS A 289 21.96 12.61 -19.83
C LYS A 289 23.48 12.79 -19.93
N ILE A 290 24.21 12.70 -18.81
CA ILE A 290 25.65 12.91 -18.72
C ILE A 290 26.25 11.74 -17.91
N PRO A 291 26.47 10.55 -18.52
CA PRO A 291 26.96 9.36 -17.82
C PRO A 291 28.34 9.53 -17.16
N PHE A 292 29.12 10.49 -17.61
CA PHE A 292 30.50 10.75 -17.10
C PHE A 292 30.50 11.43 -15.71
N LEU A 293 29.41 12.10 -15.28
CA LEU A 293 29.27 12.72 -13.96
C LEU A 293 28.74 11.78 -12.88
N GLY A 294 28.47 10.51 -13.24
CA GLY A 294 27.82 9.52 -12.37
C GLY A 294 28.62 8.99 -11.19
N LYS A 295 29.79 9.57 -10.87
CA LYS A 295 30.62 9.16 -9.71
C LYS A 295 30.58 10.13 -8.52
N ILE A 296 29.71 11.11 -8.53
CA ILE A 296 29.52 11.94 -7.34
C ILE A 296 28.67 11.13 -6.35
N LYS A 297 29.36 10.40 -5.46
CA LYS A 297 28.75 9.78 -4.27
C LYS A 297 28.24 10.91 -3.38
N PHE A 298 26.94 11.06 -3.29
CA PHE A 298 26.35 11.87 -2.23
C PHE A 298 26.01 10.93 -1.07
N ASN A 299 26.56 11.24 0.11
CA ASN A 299 26.24 10.57 1.36
C ASN A 299 24.71 10.54 1.56
N ARG A 300 24.22 9.40 2.00
CA ARG A 300 22.84 9.10 2.39
C ARG A 300 22.41 9.92 3.59
#